data_19c9f459608da58155ef419b95ccb713
#
_entry.id   19c9f459608da58155ef419b95ccb713
#
_cell.length_a   1.000
_cell.length_b   1.000
_cell.length_c   1.000
_cell.angle_alpha   90.00
_cell.angle_beta   90.00
_cell.angle_gamma   90.00
#
_symmetry.space_group_name_H-M   'P 1'
#
loop_
_entity.id
_entity.type
_entity.pdbx_description
1 polymer ?
#
loop_
_entity_poly.entity_id
_entity_poly.type
_entity_poly.pdbx_seq_one_letter_code
_entity_poly.pdbx_strand_id
1 'polypeptide(L)'
;TARYGTRAKKNFTILAVVHAPLFVLYMSVINAKGSKIDLWPVDLFDIPGGILVVFVSVVFVNSPTVFRIVRGLTMDIKTRDYVAAAQTRGERPWYIMLWEVLPNARGPLIVDFCLRIGYTTIRLGTLGFFGLGLPPESPDWGSTINEGRKLLSIYLHPALPPAIALLSLVLGLNLLADGLREESLRD
;
A
#
# COMPACT_ATOMS: atom_id res chain seq x y z
N THR A 1 -18.90 28.20 6.05
CA THR A 1 -18.25 27.33 5.03
C THR A 1 -17.33 26.28 5.61
N ALA A 2 -16.71 26.49 6.80
CA ALA A 2 -15.78 25.54 7.44
C ALA A 2 -16.46 24.25 7.97
N ARG A 3 -17.71 24.30 8.42
CA ARG A 3 -18.43 23.13 8.97
C ARG A 3 -18.84 22.09 7.92
N TYR A 4 -19.08 22.48 6.69
CA TYR A 4 -19.42 21.54 5.60
C TYR A 4 -18.21 20.71 5.14
N GLY A 5 -17.02 21.31 5.12
CA GLY A 5 -15.79 20.62 4.72
C GLY A 5 -15.39 19.48 5.67
N THR A 6 -15.66 19.60 6.96
CA THR A 6 -15.31 18.58 7.96
C THR A 6 -16.24 17.37 7.94
N ARG A 7 -17.55 17.56 7.70
CA ARG A 7 -18.50 16.44 7.56
C ARG A 7 -18.30 15.65 6.27
N ALA A 8 -18.09 16.31 5.15
CA ALA A 8 -17.78 15.66 3.87
C ALA A 8 -16.49 14.84 3.95
N LYS A 9 -15.44 15.37 4.61
CA LYS A 9 -14.18 14.65 4.86
C LYS A 9 -14.35 13.43 5.74
N LYS A 10 -15.16 13.51 6.81
CA LYS A 10 -15.44 12.37 7.70
C LYS A 10 -16.19 11.26 6.96
N ASN A 11 -17.21 11.62 6.19
CA ASN A 11 -18.00 10.66 5.42
C ASN A 11 -17.17 9.98 4.32
N PHE A 12 -16.31 10.74 3.62
CA PHE A 12 -15.41 10.17 2.63
C PHE A 12 -14.38 9.21 3.25
N THR A 13 -13.87 9.55 4.44
CA THR A 13 -12.95 8.67 5.18
C THR A 13 -13.62 7.38 5.63
N ILE A 14 -14.84 7.46 6.17
CA ILE A 14 -15.63 6.29 6.58
C ILE A 14 -15.97 5.44 5.34
N LEU A 15 -16.39 6.08 4.26
CA LEU A 15 -16.67 5.39 3.00
C LEU A 15 -15.43 4.65 2.47
N ALA A 16 -14.28 5.31 2.44
CA ALA A 16 -13.03 4.69 1.98
C ALA A 16 -12.57 3.54 2.89
N VAL A 17 -12.67 3.69 4.21
CA VAL A 17 -12.24 2.65 5.16
C VAL A 17 -13.17 1.44 5.15
N VAL A 18 -14.48 1.64 4.98
CA VAL A 18 -15.47 0.55 4.96
C VAL A 18 -15.55 -0.11 3.60
N HIS A 19 -15.50 0.67 2.50
CA HIS A 19 -15.66 0.13 1.15
C HIS A 19 -14.38 -0.42 0.56
N ALA A 20 -13.21 0.01 1.01
CA ALA A 20 -11.95 -0.52 0.51
C ALA A 20 -11.78 -2.05 0.75
N PRO A 21 -12.04 -2.59 1.96
CA PRO A 21 -12.01 -4.04 2.17
C PRO A 21 -13.08 -4.77 1.35
N LEU A 22 -14.29 -4.20 1.24
CA LEU A 22 -15.37 -4.78 0.43
C LEU A 22 -15.03 -4.77 -1.06
N PHE A 23 -14.39 -3.69 -1.55
CA PHE A 23 -13.93 -3.62 -2.94
C PHE A 23 -12.86 -4.67 -3.23
N VAL A 24 -11.87 -4.85 -2.34
CA VAL A 24 -10.86 -5.89 -2.49
C VAL A 24 -11.49 -7.27 -2.48
N LEU A 25 -12.41 -7.53 -1.55
CA LEU A 25 -13.14 -8.79 -1.47
C LEU A 25 -13.97 -9.04 -2.75
N TYR A 26 -14.69 -8.03 -3.23
CA TYR A 26 -15.49 -8.11 -4.45
C TYR A 26 -14.62 -8.40 -5.68
N MET A 27 -13.49 -7.68 -5.83
CA MET A 27 -12.56 -7.91 -6.94
C MET A 27 -11.88 -9.28 -6.83
N SER A 28 -11.57 -9.76 -5.62
CA SER A 28 -11.01 -11.09 -5.41
C SER A 28 -12.01 -12.19 -5.76
N VAL A 29 -13.29 -12.02 -5.44
CA VAL A 29 -14.38 -12.96 -5.80
C VAL A 29 -14.59 -13.02 -7.31
N ILE A 30 -14.54 -11.87 -8.00
CA ILE A 30 -14.63 -11.83 -9.47
C ILE A 30 -13.46 -12.57 -10.10
N ASN A 31 -12.23 -12.35 -9.59
CA ASN A 31 -11.04 -13.01 -10.08
C ASN A 31 -11.09 -14.54 -9.84
N ALA A 32 -11.57 -14.98 -8.68
CA ALA A 32 -11.72 -16.41 -8.34
C ALA A 32 -12.71 -17.15 -9.26
N LYS A 33 -13.68 -16.44 -9.85
CA LYS A 33 -14.63 -17.01 -10.81
C LYS A 33 -14.08 -17.17 -12.23
N GLY A 34 -12.82 -16.83 -12.47
CA GLY A 34 -12.17 -17.00 -13.77
C GLY A 34 -12.78 -16.16 -14.90
N SER A 35 -13.58 -15.15 -14.56
CA SER A 35 -14.07 -14.21 -15.55
C SER A 35 -12.88 -13.42 -16.08
N LYS A 36 -12.48 -13.71 -17.33
CA LYS A 36 -11.64 -12.80 -18.10
C LYS A 36 -12.40 -11.49 -18.15
N ILE A 37 -11.93 -10.50 -17.39
CA ILE A 37 -12.42 -9.14 -17.57
C ILE A 37 -11.73 -8.66 -18.84
N ASP A 38 -12.41 -8.83 -19.97
CA ASP A 38 -12.06 -8.20 -21.23
C ASP A 38 -12.29 -6.69 -21.08
N LEU A 39 -11.43 -6.03 -20.31
CA LEU A 39 -11.31 -4.58 -20.29
C LEU A 39 -10.48 -4.19 -21.52
N TRP A 40 -11.20 -4.03 -22.63
CA TRP A 40 -10.85 -3.37 -23.88
C TRP A 40 -9.37 -3.00 -24.09
N PRO A 41 -8.89 -2.94 -25.31
CA PRO A 41 -7.75 -3.60 -25.92
C PRO A 41 -6.41 -3.13 -25.34
N VAL A 42 -6.05 -3.63 -24.19
CA VAL A 42 -4.68 -3.49 -23.68
C VAL A 42 -3.98 -4.84 -23.83
N ASP A 43 -3.96 -5.35 -25.06
CA ASP A 43 -3.02 -6.40 -25.49
C ASP A 43 -1.56 -5.93 -25.40
N LEU A 44 -1.32 -4.76 -24.81
CA LEU A 44 0.00 -4.15 -24.72
C LEU A 44 0.91 -4.83 -23.69
N PHE A 45 0.35 -5.56 -22.73
CA PHE A 45 1.10 -6.36 -21.77
C PHE A 45 0.30 -7.62 -21.47
N ASP A 46 0.90 -8.76 -21.72
CA ASP A 46 0.41 -10.10 -21.39
C ASP A 46 0.41 -10.31 -19.85
N ILE A 47 -0.23 -9.38 -19.14
CA ILE A 47 -0.32 -9.42 -17.67
C ILE A 47 -1.48 -10.34 -17.31
N PRO A 48 -1.25 -11.43 -16.58
CA PRO A 48 -2.33 -12.27 -16.08
C PRO A 48 -3.39 -11.42 -15.36
N GLY A 49 -4.64 -11.50 -15.76
CA GLY A 49 -5.74 -10.65 -15.26
C GLY A 49 -5.82 -10.62 -13.72
N GLY A 50 -5.41 -11.69 -13.04
CA GLY A 50 -5.31 -11.74 -11.59
C GLY A 50 -4.32 -10.76 -10.97
N ILE A 51 -3.15 -10.59 -11.57
CA ILE A 51 -2.12 -9.66 -11.06
C ILE A 51 -2.60 -8.22 -11.20
N LEU A 52 -3.22 -7.87 -12.33
CA LEU A 52 -3.74 -6.52 -12.56
C LEU A 52 -4.84 -6.17 -11.57
N VAL A 53 -5.76 -7.08 -11.29
CA VAL A 53 -6.84 -6.89 -10.30
C VAL A 53 -6.26 -6.66 -8.90
N VAL A 54 -5.30 -7.48 -8.49
CA VAL A 54 -4.61 -7.32 -7.20
C VAL A 54 -3.90 -5.97 -7.13
N PHE A 55 -3.16 -5.59 -8.17
CA PHE A 55 -2.46 -4.31 -8.24
C PHE A 55 -3.40 -3.12 -8.11
N VAL A 56 -4.46 -3.07 -8.92
CA VAL A 56 -5.47 -1.99 -8.87
C VAL A 56 -6.12 -1.91 -7.50
N SER A 57 -6.47 -3.06 -6.90
CA SER A 57 -7.07 -3.12 -5.57
C SER A 57 -6.14 -2.56 -4.49
N VAL A 58 -4.87 -2.93 -4.52
CA VAL A 58 -3.85 -2.44 -3.57
C VAL A 58 -3.66 -0.93 -3.70
N VAL A 59 -3.55 -0.42 -4.94
CA VAL A 59 -3.42 1.02 -5.20
C VAL A 59 -4.65 1.77 -4.67
N PHE A 60 -5.85 1.29 -5.00
CA PHE A 60 -7.10 1.92 -4.57
C PHE A 60 -7.25 1.98 -3.04
N VAL A 61 -6.92 0.90 -2.34
CA VAL A 61 -7.00 0.82 -0.87
C VAL A 61 -5.98 1.72 -0.18
N ASN A 62 -4.75 1.79 -0.71
CA ASN A 62 -3.68 2.58 -0.10
C ASN A 62 -3.75 4.08 -0.44
N SER A 63 -4.27 4.43 -1.61
CA SER A 63 -4.30 5.81 -2.13
C SER A 63 -4.90 6.84 -1.14
N PRO A 64 -6.08 6.64 -0.51
CA PRO A 64 -6.65 7.63 0.40
C PRO A 64 -5.80 7.88 1.65
N THR A 65 -5.12 6.85 2.12
CA THR A 65 -4.29 6.96 3.33
C THR A 65 -2.97 7.65 3.03
N VAL A 66 -2.32 7.32 1.90
CA VAL A 66 -1.11 8.01 1.41
C VAL A 66 -1.42 9.49 1.20
N PHE A 67 -2.50 9.81 0.47
CA PHE A 67 -2.92 11.19 0.26
C PHE A 67 -3.08 11.98 1.56
N ARG A 68 -3.64 11.37 2.60
CA ARG A 68 -3.85 12.02 3.89
C ARG A 68 -2.54 12.34 4.60
N ILE A 69 -1.59 11.41 4.56
CA ILE A 69 -0.27 11.58 5.17
C ILE A 69 0.54 12.65 4.42
N VAL A 70 0.63 12.53 3.10
CA VAL A 70 1.34 13.50 2.25
C VAL A 70 0.75 14.90 2.45
N ARG A 71 -0.58 15.01 2.50
CA ARG A 71 -1.25 16.29 2.75
C ARG A 71 -0.90 16.86 4.13
N GLY A 72 -0.89 16.03 5.17
CA GLY A 72 -0.51 16.46 6.53
C GLY A 72 0.91 17.03 6.55
N LEU A 73 1.88 16.27 6.04
CA LEU A 73 3.27 16.70 5.93
C LEU A 73 3.43 17.99 5.11
N THR A 74 2.74 18.09 3.99
CA THR A 74 2.80 19.30 3.15
C THR A 74 2.24 20.52 3.87
N MET A 75 1.19 20.36 4.66
CA MET A 75 0.61 21.48 5.42
C MET A 75 1.56 21.98 6.52
N ASP A 76 2.30 21.10 7.17
CA ASP A 76 3.30 21.46 8.17
C ASP A 76 4.53 22.13 7.53
N ILE A 77 5.03 21.56 6.44
CA ILE A 77 6.20 22.09 5.72
C ILE A 77 5.90 23.45 5.08
N LYS A 78 4.69 23.63 4.56
CA LYS A 78 4.26 24.87 3.91
C LYS A 78 4.40 26.11 4.80
N THR A 79 4.37 25.97 6.11
CA THR A 79 4.47 27.08 7.07
C THR A 79 5.92 27.42 7.45
N ARG A 80 6.91 26.72 6.92
CA ARG A 80 8.32 26.94 7.21
C ARG A 80 8.88 28.15 6.46
N ASP A 81 9.85 28.83 7.09
CA ASP A 81 10.42 30.09 6.59
C ASP A 81 11.11 29.94 5.23
N TYR A 82 11.76 28.81 4.96
CA TYR A 82 12.40 28.56 3.66
C TYR A 82 11.39 28.47 2.51
N VAL A 83 10.17 27.96 2.79
CA VAL A 83 9.08 27.94 1.79
C VAL A 83 8.57 29.37 1.55
N ALA A 84 8.42 30.16 2.61
CA ALA A 84 8.05 31.57 2.49
C ALA A 84 9.11 32.36 1.70
N ALA A 85 10.40 32.11 1.95
CA ALA A 85 11.49 32.71 1.21
C ALA A 85 11.47 32.34 -0.29
N ALA A 86 11.16 31.09 -0.63
CA ALA A 86 11.01 30.66 -2.01
C ALA A 86 9.82 31.36 -2.71
N GLN A 87 8.71 31.54 -2.00
CA GLN A 87 7.56 32.29 -2.50
C GLN A 87 7.90 33.76 -2.75
N THR A 88 8.67 34.38 -1.86
CA THR A 88 9.10 35.78 -1.99
C THR A 88 10.05 35.97 -3.18
N ARG A 89 10.86 34.95 -3.52
CA ARG A 89 11.68 34.93 -4.75
C ARG A 89 10.85 34.79 -6.03
N GLY A 90 9.53 34.56 -5.93
CA GLY A 90 8.66 34.38 -7.07
C GLY A 90 8.76 33.00 -7.74
N GLU A 91 9.25 32.00 -7.02
CA GLU A 91 9.39 30.63 -7.54
C GLU A 91 8.01 30.03 -7.88
N ARG A 92 7.98 29.21 -8.94
CA ARG A 92 6.75 28.56 -9.38
C ARG A 92 6.30 27.49 -8.36
N PRO A 93 4.99 27.27 -8.18
CA PRO A 93 4.47 26.28 -7.23
C PRO A 93 5.05 24.87 -7.40
N TRP A 94 5.29 24.44 -8.63
CA TRP A 94 5.94 23.15 -8.93
C TRP A 94 7.38 23.08 -8.47
N TYR A 95 8.12 24.17 -8.61
CA TYR A 95 9.50 24.26 -8.11
C TYR A 95 9.52 24.14 -6.58
N ILE A 96 8.70 24.91 -5.90
CA ILE A 96 8.58 24.86 -4.43
C ILE A 96 8.22 23.45 -3.96
N MET A 97 7.28 22.79 -4.65
CA MET A 97 6.85 21.44 -4.27
C MET A 97 7.97 20.41 -4.43
N LEU A 98 8.70 20.43 -5.52
CA LEU A 98 9.71 19.42 -5.84
C LEU A 98 11.05 19.67 -5.14
N TRP A 99 11.46 20.94 -4.98
CA TRP A 99 12.80 21.29 -4.49
C TRP A 99 12.84 21.78 -3.05
N GLU A 100 11.73 22.29 -2.52
CA GLU A 100 11.65 22.76 -1.15
C GLU A 100 10.85 21.81 -0.24
N VAL A 101 9.66 21.33 -0.69
CA VAL A 101 8.76 20.53 0.12
C VAL A 101 9.15 19.05 0.11
N LEU A 102 9.34 18.46 -1.08
CA LEU A 102 9.58 17.02 -1.21
C LEU A 102 10.87 16.54 -0.53
N PRO A 103 12.03 17.23 -0.64
CA PRO A 103 13.24 16.79 0.07
C PRO A 103 13.07 16.78 1.59
N ASN A 104 12.32 17.73 2.13
CA ASN A 104 12.04 17.82 3.57
C ASN A 104 10.97 16.84 4.04
N ALA A 105 10.11 16.37 3.15
CA ALA A 105 9.10 15.35 3.43
C ALA A 105 9.63 13.92 3.27
N ARG A 106 10.79 13.70 2.66
CA ARG A 106 11.30 12.37 2.28
C ARG A 106 11.42 11.39 3.45
N GLY A 107 11.93 11.84 4.61
CA GLY A 107 12.11 10.96 5.77
C GLY A 107 10.81 10.29 6.21
N PRO A 108 9.78 11.05 6.63
CA PRO A 108 8.48 10.49 6.99
C PRO A 108 7.81 9.67 5.86
N LEU A 109 8.00 10.05 4.60
CA LEU A 109 7.44 9.31 3.46
C LEU A 109 8.10 7.94 3.26
N ILE A 110 9.42 7.84 3.42
CA ILE A 110 10.13 6.55 3.31
C ILE A 110 9.71 5.62 4.44
N VAL A 111 9.58 6.13 5.67
CA VAL A 111 9.07 5.36 6.81
C VAL A 111 7.67 4.81 6.53
N ASP A 112 6.74 5.68 6.08
CA ASP A 112 5.37 5.26 5.73
C ASP A 112 5.36 4.22 4.58
N PHE A 113 6.24 4.37 3.60
CA PHE A 113 6.38 3.43 2.49
C PHE A 113 6.83 2.03 2.97
N CYS A 114 7.84 1.94 3.84
CA CYS A 114 8.29 0.67 4.42
C CYS A 114 7.18 -0.04 5.20
N LEU A 115 6.45 0.69 6.05
CA LEU A 115 5.32 0.15 6.81
C LEU A 115 4.21 -0.35 5.89
N ARG A 116 3.91 0.38 4.81
CA ARG A 116 2.88 -0.02 3.85
C ARG A 116 3.22 -1.26 3.08
N ILE A 117 4.47 -1.44 2.68
CA ILE A 117 4.91 -2.69 2.05
C ILE A 117 4.65 -3.85 3.02
N GLY A 118 5.05 -3.72 4.29
CA GLY A 118 4.80 -4.74 5.31
C GLY A 118 3.30 -5.10 5.44
N TYR A 119 2.45 -4.10 5.65
CA TYR A 119 0.99 -4.32 5.76
C TYR A 119 0.36 -4.89 4.48
N THR A 120 0.81 -4.44 3.31
CA THR A 120 0.31 -4.94 2.04
C THR A 120 0.72 -6.39 1.83
N THR A 121 1.95 -6.75 2.18
CA THR A 121 2.44 -8.13 2.11
C THR A 121 1.61 -9.07 2.99
N ILE A 122 1.29 -8.67 4.24
CA ILE A 122 0.41 -9.45 5.12
C ILE A 122 -0.97 -9.64 4.48
N ARG A 123 -1.55 -8.58 3.94
CA ARG A 123 -2.88 -8.64 3.29
C ARG A 123 -2.88 -9.57 2.09
N LEU A 124 -1.88 -9.46 1.22
CA LEU A 124 -1.75 -10.33 0.05
C LEU A 124 -1.52 -11.78 0.45
N GLY A 125 -0.63 -12.05 1.43
CA GLY A 125 -0.41 -13.37 1.95
C GLY A 125 -1.68 -14.00 2.56
N THR A 126 -2.49 -13.19 3.26
CA THR A 126 -3.78 -13.63 3.80
C THR A 126 -4.78 -13.96 2.69
N LEU A 127 -4.86 -13.13 1.64
CA LEU A 127 -5.72 -13.40 0.49
C LEU A 127 -5.29 -14.68 -0.24
N GLY A 128 -3.99 -14.86 -0.47
CA GLY A 128 -3.43 -16.09 -1.04
C GLY A 128 -3.74 -17.31 -0.19
N PHE A 129 -3.61 -17.22 1.14
CA PHE A 129 -3.96 -18.28 2.08
C PHE A 129 -5.44 -18.69 1.96
N PHE A 130 -6.35 -17.77 1.73
CA PHE A 130 -7.78 -18.08 1.50
C PHE A 130 -8.10 -18.48 0.06
N GLY A 131 -7.12 -18.54 -0.84
CA GLY A 131 -7.32 -18.84 -2.26
C GLY A 131 -8.02 -17.71 -3.04
N LEU A 132 -8.01 -16.49 -2.51
CA LEU A 132 -8.63 -15.30 -3.10
C LEU A 132 -7.58 -14.37 -3.77
N GLY A 133 -6.32 -14.80 -3.81
CA GLY A 133 -5.20 -14.05 -4.36
C GLY A 133 -4.94 -14.34 -5.83
N LEU A 134 -3.68 -14.65 -6.12
CA LEU A 134 -3.20 -15.02 -7.45
C LEU A 134 -3.72 -16.42 -7.85
N PRO A 135 -3.71 -16.75 -9.17
CA PRO A 135 -4.06 -18.09 -9.63
C PRO A 135 -3.22 -19.17 -8.93
N PRO A 136 -3.75 -20.39 -8.74
CA PRO A 136 -3.06 -21.47 -8.02
C PRO A 136 -1.68 -21.85 -8.59
N GLU A 137 -1.46 -21.58 -9.86
CA GLU A 137 -0.20 -21.84 -10.57
C GLU A 137 0.86 -20.76 -10.33
N SER A 138 0.47 -19.65 -9.68
CA SER A 138 1.36 -18.53 -9.40
C SER A 138 2.17 -18.81 -8.13
N PRO A 139 3.51 -18.55 -8.12
CA PRO A 139 4.33 -18.72 -6.92
C PRO A 139 3.99 -17.62 -5.90
N ASP A 140 3.06 -17.93 -5.00
CA ASP A 140 2.63 -17.06 -3.91
C ASP A 140 2.83 -17.74 -2.55
N TRP A 141 3.41 -17.03 -1.61
CA TRP A 141 3.67 -17.57 -0.27
C TRP A 141 2.39 -17.92 0.49
N GLY A 142 1.31 -17.14 0.30
CA GLY A 142 0.04 -17.38 0.97
C GLY A 142 -0.61 -18.68 0.50
N SER A 143 -0.68 -18.93 -0.81
CA SER A 143 -1.20 -20.16 -1.39
C SER A 143 -0.33 -21.37 -1.03
N THR A 144 1.01 -21.22 -1.03
CA THR A 144 1.94 -22.27 -0.62
C THR A 144 1.73 -22.68 0.85
N ILE A 145 1.50 -21.71 1.75
CA ILE A 145 1.18 -22.00 3.15
C ILE A 145 -0.17 -22.73 3.25
N ASN A 146 -1.17 -22.32 2.48
CA ASN A 146 -2.48 -22.99 2.47
C ASN A 146 -2.40 -24.45 2.01
N GLU A 147 -1.63 -24.74 1.00
CA GLU A 147 -1.41 -26.11 0.54
C GLU A 147 -0.57 -26.90 1.55
N GLY A 148 0.51 -26.29 2.03
CA GLY A 148 1.42 -26.92 3.00
C GLY A 148 0.75 -27.26 4.32
N ARG A 149 -0.25 -26.47 4.77
CA ARG A 149 -0.98 -26.76 6.03
C ARG A 149 -1.72 -28.09 6.03
N LYS A 150 -2.12 -28.58 4.88
CA LYS A 150 -2.81 -29.88 4.74
C LYS A 150 -1.86 -31.04 5.09
N LEU A 151 -0.56 -30.83 4.98
CA LEU A 151 0.49 -31.80 5.24
C LEU A 151 1.15 -31.64 6.61
N LEU A 152 0.77 -30.62 7.40
CA LEU A 152 1.42 -30.29 8.67
C LEU A 152 1.42 -31.42 9.71
N SER A 153 0.44 -32.34 9.63
CA SER A 153 0.38 -33.51 10.50
C SER A 153 1.49 -34.54 10.22
N ILE A 154 2.09 -34.49 9.02
CA ILE A 154 3.11 -35.45 8.57
C ILE A 154 4.43 -34.74 8.31
N TYR A 155 4.40 -33.57 7.67
CA TYR A 155 5.58 -32.78 7.28
C TYR A 155 5.39 -31.30 7.59
N LEU A 156 6.35 -30.72 8.31
CA LEU A 156 6.37 -29.29 8.65
C LEU A 156 6.95 -28.41 7.51
N HIS A 157 7.84 -28.97 6.70
CA HIS A 157 8.63 -28.22 5.73
C HIS A 157 7.84 -27.59 4.57
N PRO A 158 6.65 -28.03 4.14
CA PRO A 158 5.95 -27.34 3.05
C PRO A 158 5.38 -25.97 3.45
N ALA A 159 4.99 -25.78 4.71
CA ALA A 159 4.35 -24.55 5.17
C ALA A 159 5.31 -23.62 5.92
N LEU A 160 6.34 -24.15 6.61
CA LEU A 160 7.25 -23.38 7.46
C LEU A 160 8.13 -22.40 6.69
N PRO A 161 8.85 -22.76 5.61
CA PRO A 161 9.72 -21.84 4.90
C PRO A 161 8.99 -20.59 4.38
N PRO A 162 7.85 -20.66 3.69
CA PRO A 162 7.14 -19.47 3.24
C PRO A 162 6.56 -18.65 4.40
N ALA A 163 6.17 -19.28 5.52
CA ALA A 163 5.72 -18.57 6.70
C ALA A 163 6.87 -17.79 7.37
N ILE A 164 8.05 -18.37 7.49
CA ILE A 164 9.25 -17.71 8.02
C ILE A 164 9.70 -16.60 7.07
N ALA A 165 9.62 -16.81 5.76
CA ALA A 165 9.95 -15.78 4.78
C ALA A 165 9.04 -14.55 4.90
N LEU A 166 7.72 -14.75 5.03
CA LEU A 166 6.77 -13.66 5.28
C LEU A 166 7.06 -12.94 6.60
N LEU A 167 7.28 -13.70 7.67
CA LEU A 167 7.59 -13.15 8.99
C LEU A 167 8.87 -12.30 8.95
N SER A 168 9.95 -12.83 8.37
CA SER A 168 11.23 -12.14 8.29
C SER A 168 11.17 -10.88 7.43
N LEU A 169 10.44 -10.91 6.32
CA LEU A 169 10.24 -9.74 5.46
C LEU A 169 9.50 -8.63 6.20
N VAL A 170 8.38 -8.97 6.83
CA VAL A 170 7.56 -7.99 7.56
C VAL A 170 8.33 -7.43 8.76
N LEU A 171 9.01 -8.28 9.53
CA LEU A 171 9.82 -7.85 10.66
C LEU A 171 10.97 -6.96 10.21
N GLY A 172 11.69 -7.35 9.14
CA GLY A 172 12.79 -6.56 8.59
C GLY A 172 12.34 -5.18 8.11
N LEU A 173 11.20 -5.08 7.43
CA LEU A 173 10.64 -3.80 6.99
C LEU A 173 10.21 -2.91 8.17
N ASN A 174 9.64 -3.48 9.22
CA ASN A 174 9.28 -2.71 10.42
C ASN A 174 10.53 -2.20 11.15
N LEU A 175 11.54 -3.05 11.35
CA LEU A 175 12.81 -2.63 11.95
C LEU A 175 13.52 -1.55 11.12
N LEU A 176 13.49 -1.67 9.80
CA LEU A 176 14.02 -0.65 8.90
C LEU A 176 13.27 0.67 9.04
N ALA A 177 11.93 0.62 9.08
CA ALA A 177 11.10 1.80 9.27
C ALA A 177 11.39 2.50 10.60
N ASP A 178 11.56 1.74 11.68
CA ASP A 178 11.87 2.26 13.01
C ASP A 178 13.27 2.90 13.03
N GLY A 179 14.28 2.26 12.44
CA GLY A 179 15.62 2.82 12.31
C GLY A 179 15.66 4.12 11.49
N LEU A 180 14.96 4.17 10.37
CA LEU A 180 14.85 5.38 9.54
C LEU A 180 14.08 6.50 10.24
N ARG A 181 13.09 6.14 11.06
CA ARG A 181 12.37 7.13 11.87
C ARG A 181 13.26 7.75 12.94
N GLU A 182 14.08 6.95 13.61
CA GLU A 182 15.02 7.46 14.62
C GLU A 182 16.06 8.39 14.01
N GLU A 183 16.60 8.04 12.83
CA GLU A 183 17.53 8.89 12.08
C GLU A 183 16.87 10.23 11.70
N SER A 184 15.65 10.18 11.17
CA SER A 184 14.89 11.38 10.75
C SER A 184 14.50 12.32 11.92
N LEU A 185 14.62 11.87 13.17
CA LEU A 185 14.38 12.71 14.36
C LEU A 185 15.67 13.37 14.89
N ARG A 186 16.84 12.95 14.40
CA ARG A 186 18.13 13.51 14.81
C ARG A 186 18.56 14.71 13.95
N ASP A 187 18.02 14.80 12.72
CA ASP A 187 18.19 15.92 11.79
C ASP A 187 17.13 17.02 12.04
#